data_04c0e4319dfb8a4bb8b03226fb19fbe4
#
_entry.id   04c0e4319dfb8a4bb8b03226fb19fbe4
#
_cell.length_a   1.000
_cell.length_b   1.000
_cell.length_c   1.000
_cell.angle_alpha   90.00
_cell.angle_beta   90.00
_cell.angle_gamma   90.00
#
_symmetry.space_group_name_H-M   'P 1'
#
loop_
_entity.id
_entity.type
_entity.pdbx_description
1 polymer ?
#
loop_
_entity_poly.entity_id
_entity_poly.type
_entity_poly.pdbx_seq_one_letter_code
_entity_poly.pdbx_strand_id
1 'polypeptide(L)'
;KVVGVDSSPSMINKAKEQFENIEFMVCDALNLPFEKEWDIVFSNAVFHWISNHNALLKEIHKVLKPHGMLVCEFGANNNIATIEQAFIKACKELGYNYASKFNFPTAEMFGELLEDNGFTINSIYEYDRPTVLKDEEQGVENWIRQFYASELSDMSSDTQRKLIHEVEDLTRDKLWNGKAWVADYRRLRAIAHI
;
A
#
# COMPACT_ATOMS: atom_id res chain seq x y z
N LYS A 1 -6.89 17.19 -18.41
CA LYS A 1 -7.69 15.96 -18.32
C LYS A 1 -7.14 15.11 -17.17
N VAL A 2 -8.03 14.54 -16.34
CA VAL A 2 -7.68 13.60 -15.27
C VAL A 2 -8.49 12.32 -15.46
N VAL A 3 -7.85 11.17 -15.30
CA VAL A 3 -8.50 9.85 -15.27
C VAL A 3 -8.00 9.11 -14.05
N GLY A 4 -8.92 8.60 -13.22
CA GLY A 4 -8.62 7.72 -12.10
C GLY A 4 -8.76 6.26 -12.48
N VAL A 5 -7.78 5.44 -12.10
CA VAL A 5 -7.82 3.98 -12.34
C VAL A 5 -7.66 3.22 -11.03
N ASP A 6 -8.37 2.14 -10.88
CA ASP A 6 -8.25 1.18 -9.78
C ASP A 6 -8.71 -0.20 -10.25
N SER A 7 -8.10 -1.26 -9.76
CA SER A 7 -8.51 -2.62 -10.10
C SER A 7 -9.81 -3.06 -9.43
N SER A 8 -10.26 -2.34 -8.40
CA SER A 8 -11.48 -2.63 -7.64
C SER A 8 -12.71 -1.91 -8.20
N PRO A 9 -13.71 -2.64 -8.73
CA PRO A 9 -14.97 -2.04 -9.17
C PRO A 9 -15.69 -1.25 -8.08
N SER A 10 -15.61 -1.72 -6.82
CA SER A 10 -16.24 -1.04 -5.68
C SER A 10 -15.60 0.30 -5.36
N MET A 11 -14.26 0.41 -5.49
CA MET A 11 -13.54 1.67 -5.31
C MET A 11 -13.85 2.67 -6.43
N ILE A 12 -13.90 2.19 -7.67
CA ILE A 12 -14.28 3.02 -8.82
C ILE A 12 -15.73 3.53 -8.69
N ASN A 13 -16.67 2.69 -8.26
CA ASN A 13 -18.05 3.13 -8.04
C ASN A 13 -18.14 4.23 -6.97
N LYS A 14 -17.47 4.05 -5.84
CA LYS A 14 -17.40 5.09 -4.79
C LYS A 14 -16.78 6.39 -5.30
N ALA A 15 -15.72 6.31 -6.11
CA ALA A 15 -15.08 7.48 -6.69
C ALA A 15 -16.02 8.24 -7.63
N LYS A 16 -16.77 7.53 -8.48
CA LYS A 16 -17.78 8.11 -9.38
C LYS A 16 -18.91 8.81 -8.63
N GLU A 17 -19.33 8.26 -7.47
CA GLU A 17 -20.33 8.88 -6.61
C GLU A 17 -19.85 10.19 -5.98
N GLN A 18 -18.55 10.32 -5.72
CA GLN A 18 -17.96 11.48 -5.04
C GLN A 18 -17.49 12.58 -6.00
N PHE A 19 -17.11 12.23 -7.23
CA PHE A 19 -16.44 13.14 -8.17
C PHE A 19 -17.06 13.03 -9.57
N GLU A 20 -18.07 13.84 -9.84
CA GLU A 20 -18.83 13.83 -11.10
C GLU A 20 -18.02 14.29 -12.32
N ASN A 21 -16.98 15.12 -12.13
CA ASN A 21 -16.20 15.74 -13.20
C ASN A 21 -14.88 15.00 -13.52
N ILE A 22 -14.67 13.83 -12.94
CA ILE A 22 -13.48 13.01 -13.18
C ILE A 22 -13.91 11.69 -13.83
N GLU A 23 -13.19 11.31 -14.88
CA GLU A 23 -13.35 10.00 -15.50
C GLU A 23 -12.70 8.93 -14.61
N PHE A 24 -13.41 7.83 -14.34
CA PHE A 24 -12.90 6.70 -13.57
C PHE A 24 -13.09 5.40 -14.33
N MET A 25 -12.07 4.55 -14.31
CA MET A 25 -12.03 3.28 -15.04
C MET A 25 -11.55 2.13 -14.13
N VAL A 26 -12.20 0.99 -14.20
CA VAL A 26 -11.68 -0.25 -13.61
C VAL A 26 -10.55 -0.74 -14.50
N CYS A 27 -9.33 -0.77 -13.97
CA CYS A 27 -8.14 -1.14 -14.74
C CYS A 27 -7.04 -1.67 -13.83
N ASP A 28 -6.33 -2.70 -14.29
CA ASP A 28 -5.10 -3.17 -13.66
C ASP A 28 -3.95 -2.23 -14.03
N ALA A 29 -3.20 -1.76 -13.02
CA ALA A 29 -2.04 -0.91 -13.24
C ALA A 29 -0.90 -1.59 -14.04
N LEU A 30 -0.92 -2.92 -14.12
CA LEU A 30 -0.01 -3.71 -14.96
C LEU A 30 -0.47 -3.85 -16.42
N ASN A 31 -1.62 -3.27 -16.79
CA ASN A 31 -2.15 -3.31 -18.15
C ASN A 31 -2.95 -2.04 -18.46
N LEU A 32 -2.30 -0.89 -18.50
CA LEU A 32 -2.93 0.40 -18.73
C LEU A 32 -3.31 0.56 -20.22
N PRO A 33 -4.56 0.94 -20.56
CA PRO A 33 -5.05 1.06 -21.94
C PRO A 33 -4.71 2.41 -22.59
N PHE A 34 -3.52 2.97 -22.27
CA PHE A 34 -3.07 4.28 -22.77
C PHE A 34 -1.69 4.17 -23.38
N GLU A 35 -1.34 5.10 -24.27
CA GLU A 35 0.00 5.23 -24.87
C GLU A 35 0.38 6.71 -25.04
N LYS A 36 1.43 7.16 -24.34
CA LYS A 36 2.00 8.53 -24.44
C LYS A 36 0.96 9.67 -24.38
N GLU A 37 -0.02 9.50 -23.50
CA GLU A 37 -1.13 10.45 -23.37
C GLU A 37 -1.00 11.37 -22.16
N TRP A 38 -0.20 10.99 -21.15
CA TRP A 38 -0.22 11.62 -19.85
C TRP A 38 1.04 12.41 -19.56
N ASP A 39 0.85 13.60 -19.00
CA ASP A 39 1.95 14.47 -18.55
C ASP A 39 2.43 14.02 -17.16
N ILE A 40 1.52 13.49 -16.33
CA ILE A 40 1.81 13.03 -14.96
C ILE A 40 1.04 11.76 -14.69
N VAL A 41 1.72 10.78 -14.09
CA VAL A 41 1.13 9.65 -13.37
C VAL A 41 1.32 9.90 -11.87
N PHE A 42 0.21 9.97 -11.13
CA PHE A 42 0.19 10.13 -9.68
C PHE A 42 -0.32 8.86 -9.01
N SER A 43 0.37 8.40 -7.98
CA SER A 43 -0.06 7.24 -7.20
C SER A 43 0.21 7.44 -5.71
N ASN A 44 -0.78 7.16 -4.88
CA ASN A 44 -0.65 7.21 -3.42
C ASN A 44 -1.21 5.93 -2.78
N ALA A 45 -0.39 5.25 -1.98
CA ALA A 45 -0.72 4.05 -1.22
C ALA A 45 -1.20 2.85 -2.07
N VAL A 46 -0.67 2.70 -3.29
CA VAL A 46 -1.04 1.62 -4.22
C VAL A 46 0.11 0.65 -4.48
N PHE A 47 1.31 1.12 -4.75
CA PHE A 47 2.39 0.28 -5.28
C PHE A 47 2.77 -0.89 -4.39
N HIS A 48 2.65 -0.76 -3.08
CA HIS A 48 2.94 -1.86 -2.17
C HIS A 48 1.97 -3.06 -2.26
N TRP A 49 0.85 -2.93 -2.98
CA TRP A 49 -0.05 -4.04 -3.31
C TRP A 49 0.38 -4.81 -4.58
N ILE A 50 1.34 -4.27 -5.33
CA ILE A 50 1.78 -4.80 -6.62
C ILE A 50 3.12 -5.51 -6.41
N SER A 51 3.14 -6.82 -6.65
CA SER A 51 4.34 -7.63 -6.45
C SER A 51 5.44 -7.36 -7.48
N ASN A 52 5.08 -6.97 -8.71
CA ASN A 52 6.02 -6.76 -9.82
C ASN A 52 6.15 -5.27 -10.16
N HIS A 53 7.00 -4.55 -9.40
CA HIS A 53 7.28 -3.14 -9.66
C HIS A 53 7.95 -2.89 -11.01
N ASN A 54 8.75 -3.83 -11.52
CA ASN A 54 9.37 -3.68 -12.85
C ASN A 54 8.30 -3.65 -13.97
N ALA A 55 7.32 -4.54 -13.92
CA ALA A 55 6.21 -4.51 -14.88
C ALA A 55 5.36 -3.24 -14.73
N LEU A 56 5.09 -2.80 -13.51
CA LEU A 56 4.38 -1.56 -13.22
C LEU A 56 5.08 -0.35 -13.82
N LEU A 57 6.38 -0.21 -13.62
CA LEU A 57 7.16 0.92 -14.12
C LEU A 57 7.23 0.93 -15.65
N LYS A 58 7.27 -0.23 -16.31
CA LYS A 58 7.17 -0.33 -17.78
C LYS A 58 5.82 0.18 -18.29
N GLU A 59 4.72 -0.18 -17.62
CA GLU A 59 3.39 0.33 -17.99
C GLU A 59 3.28 1.85 -17.77
N ILE A 60 3.81 2.35 -16.66
CA ILE A 60 3.82 3.79 -16.39
C ILE A 60 4.67 4.54 -17.43
N HIS A 61 5.85 4.03 -17.79
CA HIS A 61 6.69 4.61 -18.84
C HIS A 61 5.98 4.65 -20.19
N LYS A 62 5.26 3.57 -20.54
CA LYS A 62 4.49 3.46 -21.80
C LYS A 62 3.42 4.57 -21.93
N VAL A 63 2.74 4.91 -20.83
CA VAL A 63 1.63 5.87 -20.86
C VAL A 63 2.06 7.32 -20.72
N LEU A 64 3.25 7.59 -20.22
CA LEU A 64 3.79 8.95 -20.09
C LEU A 64 4.25 9.51 -21.44
N LYS A 65 3.99 10.79 -21.67
CA LYS A 65 4.57 11.57 -22.76
C LYS A 65 6.07 11.77 -22.54
N PRO A 66 6.84 12.11 -23.58
CA PRO A 66 8.22 12.60 -23.41
C PRO A 66 8.26 13.73 -22.36
N HIS A 67 9.19 13.64 -21.40
CA HIS A 67 9.30 14.51 -20.23
C HIS A 67 8.13 14.41 -19.22
N GLY A 68 7.29 13.40 -19.34
CA GLY A 68 6.23 13.12 -18.39
C GLY A 68 6.79 12.65 -17.04
N MET A 69 6.02 12.85 -15.98
CA MET A 69 6.46 12.65 -14.60
C MET A 69 5.68 11.53 -13.90
N LEU A 70 6.40 10.73 -13.13
CA LEU A 70 5.85 9.88 -12.10
C LEU A 70 5.99 10.56 -10.75
N VAL A 71 4.89 10.67 -10.01
CA VAL A 71 4.85 11.11 -8.60
C VAL A 71 4.17 10.03 -7.78
N CYS A 72 4.90 9.38 -6.88
CA CYS A 72 4.33 8.30 -6.09
C CYS A 72 4.75 8.33 -4.62
N GLU A 73 3.84 7.84 -3.77
CA GLU A 73 4.08 7.58 -2.35
C GLU A 73 3.42 6.26 -1.94
N PHE A 74 4.16 5.39 -1.27
CA PHE A 74 3.66 4.10 -0.82
C PHE A 74 4.45 3.55 0.37
N GLY A 75 4.13 2.36 0.88
CA GLY A 75 4.85 1.77 2.01
C GLY A 75 6.30 1.44 1.65
N ALA A 76 7.23 1.93 2.47
CA ALA A 76 8.66 1.63 2.37
C ALA A 76 9.03 0.36 3.13
N ASN A 77 10.27 -0.06 3.02
CA ASN A 77 10.81 -1.13 3.88
C ASN A 77 10.54 -0.83 5.37
N ASN A 78 10.14 -1.85 6.12
CA ASN A 78 9.69 -1.76 7.51
C ASN A 78 8.38 -0.97 7.75
N ASN A 79 7.59 -0.65 6.72
CA ASN A 79 6.25 -0.12 6.92
C ASN A 79 5.38 -1.13 7.67
N ILE A 80 4.71 -0.71 8.75
CA ILE A 80 3.88 -1.57 9.61
C ILE A 80 4.60 -2.81 10.20
N ALA A 81 5.92 -2.75 10.31
CA ALA A 81 6.72 -3.92 10.69
C ALA A 81 6.31 -4.51 12.05
N THR A 82 5.93 -3.66 13.03
CA THR A 82 5.50 -4.14 14.35
C THR A 82 4.19 -4.93 14.26
N ILE A 83 3.20 -4.44 13.50
CA ILE A 83 1.92 -5.13 13.31
C ILE A 83 2.11 -6.42 12.50
N GLU A 84 2.87 -6.35 11.41
CA GLU A 84 3.06 -7.51 10.53
C GLU A 84 3.82 -8.65 11.22
N GLN A 85 4.89 -8.35 11.95
CA GLN A 85 5.64 -9.34 12.72
C GLN A 85 4.77 -10.00 13.81
N ALA A 86 3.95 -9.21 14.50
CA ALA A 86 3.01 -9.74 15.47
C ALA A 86 1.95 -10.64 14.82
N PHE A 87 1.42 -10.24 13.67
CA PHE A 87 0.45 -11.04 12.91
C PHE A 87 1.05 -12.36 12.42
N ILE A 88 2.28 -12.34 11.87
CA ILE A 88 3.02 -13.55 11.47
C ILE A 88 3.19 -14.50 12.66
N LYS A 89 3.61 -13.95 13.81
CA LYS A 89 3.82 -14.74 15.03
C LYS A 89 2.51 -15.37 15.52
N ALA A 90 1.44 -14.58 15.63
CA ALA A 90 0.14 -15.06 16.08
C ALA A 90 -0.45 -16.12 15.13
N CYS A 91 -0.32 -15.93 13.81
CA CYS A 91 -0.71 -16.96 12.83
C CYS A 91 0.03 -18.26 13.07
N LYS A 92 1.36 -18.21 13.23
CA LYS A 92 2.18 -19.40 13.45
C LYS A 92 1.80 -20.17 14.73
N GLU A 93 1.53 -19.47 15.83
CA GLU A 93 1.13 -20.05 17.10
C GLU A 93 -0.24 -20.74 17.02
N LEU A 94 -1.12 -20.26 16.15
CA LEU A 94 -2.42 -20.86 15.88
C LEU A 94 -2.39 -21.91 14.75
N GLY A 95 -1.21 -22.25 14.21
CA GLY A 95 -1.04 -23.28 13.19
C GLY A 95 -1.34 -22.79 11.76
N TYR A 96 -1.42 -21.49 11.53
CA TYR A 96 -1.59 -20.90 10.20
C TYR A 96 -0.27 -20.40 9.62
N ASN A 97 -0.10 -20.56 8.31
CA ASN A 97 1.04 -20.00 7.59
C ASN A 97 0.61 -18.69 6.93
N TYR A 98 1.35 -17.62 7.20
CA TYR A 98 1.19 -16.34 6.52
C TYR A 98 2.52 -15.91 5.93
N ALA A 99 2.51 -15.48 4.67
CA ALA A 99 3.60 -14.77 4.02
C ALA A 99 3.12 -13.36 3.65
N SER A 100 3.98 -12.35 3.84
CA SER A 100 3.61 -10.97 3.50
C SER A 100 3.12 -10.85 2.07
N LYS A 101 2.00 -10.18 1.90
CA LYS A 101 1.42 -9.83 0.59
C LYS A 101 1.86 -8.45 0.12
N PHE A 102 2.57 -7.72 0.97
CA PHE A 102 3.02 -6.38 0.66
C PHE A 102 4.43 -6.41 0.05
N ASN A 103 4.65 -5.51 -0.89
CA ASN A 103 5.95 -5.25 -1.48
C ASN A 103 6.45 -3.88 -1.00
N PHE A 104 7.30 -3.89 0.03
CA PHE A 104 7.87 -2.69 0.65
C PHE A 104 9.36 -2.58 0.32
N PRO A 105 9.75 -1.95 -0.80
CA PRO A 105 11.16 -1.76 -1.14
C PRO A 105 11.82 -0.68 -0.29
N THR A 106 13.15 -0.69 -0.25
CA THR A 106 13.93 0.47 0.17
C THR A 106 13.94 1.53 -0.95
N ALA A 107 14.30 2.79 -0.60
CA ALA A 107 14.48 3.85 -1.60
C ALA A 107 15.58 3.49 -2.61
N GLU A 108 16.65 2.81 -2.18
CA GLU A 108 17.72 2.33 -3.05
C GLU A 108 17.19 1.32 -4.08
N MET A 109 16.53 0.24 -3.61
CA MET A 109 15.96 -0.79 -4.50
C MET A 109 14.95 -0.22 -5.50
N PHE A 110 14.09 0.69 -5.05
CA PHE A 110 13.10 1.30 -5.94
C PHE A 110 13.74 2.31 -6.90
N GLY A 111 14.80 3.00 -6.46
CA GLY A 111 15.60 3.90 -7.30
C GLY A 111 16.28 3.14 -8.46
N GLU A 112 16.93 2.02 -8.19
CA GLU A 112 17.50 1.15 -9.23
C GLU A 112 16.44 0.70 -10.23
N LEU A 113 15.25 0.29 -9.76
CA LEU A 113 14.17 -0.10 -10.64
C LEU A 113 13.66 1.06 -11.52
N LEU A 114 13.62 2.29 -11.00
CA LEU A 114 13.27 3.48 -11.79
C LEU A 114 14.28 3.69 -12.91
N GLU A 115 15.58 3.68 -12.61
CA GLU A 115 16.67 3.89 -13.59
C GLU A 115 16.68 2.78 -14.64
N ASP A 116 16.53 1.52 -14.25
CA ASP A 116 16.45 0.35 -15.15
C ASP A 116 15.25 0.43 -16.12
N ASN A 117 14.20 1.16 -15.75
CA ASN A 117 13.03 1.37 -16.60
C ASN A 117 13.03 2.75 -17.31
N GLY A 118 14.17 3.43 -17.38
CA GLY A 118 14.36 4.65 -18.18
C GLY A 118 13.87 5.92 -17.50
N PHE A 119 13.66 5.91 -16.19
CA PHE A 119 13.33 7.13 -15.45
C PHE A 119 14.59 7.83 -14.94
N THR A 120 14.56 9.15 -14.96
CA THR A 120 15.53 10.01 -14.27
C THR A 120 14.92 10.47 -12.94
N ILE A 121 15.61 10.21 -11.83
CA ILE A 121 15.11 10.50 -10.48
C ILE A 121 15.33 11.99 -10.16
N ASN A 122 14.26 12.70 -9.85
CA ASN A 122 14.31 14.06 -9.32
C ASN A 122 14.47 14.05 -7.78
N SER A 123 13.74 13.17 -7.11
CA SER A 123 13.87 12.93 -5.67
C SER A 123 13.34 11.56 -5.30
N ILE A 124 14.00 10.91 -4.35
CA ILE A 124 13.54 9.66 -3.73
C ILE A 124 14.00 9.63 -2.28
N TYR A 125 13.11 9.31 -1.35
CA TYR A 125 13.44 9.19 0.07
C TYR A 125 12.40 8.40 0.84
N GLU A 126 12.83 7.90 2.00
CA GLU A 126 11.96 7.23 2.97
C GLU A 126 11.79 8.12 4.20
N TYR A 127 10.64 8.01 4.86
CA TYR A 127 10.38 8.71 6.11
C TYR A 127 9.34 7.98 6.96
N ASP A 128 9.50 8.11 8.28
CA ASP A 128 8.53 7.58 9.22
C ASP A 128 7.28 8.47 9.25
N ARG A 129 6.12 7.82 9.23
CA ARG A 129 4.82 8.48 9.27
C ARG A 129 3.91 7.82 10.32
N PRO A 130 4.25 7.89 11.61
CA PRO A 130 3.40 7.34 12.65
C PRO A 130 1.97 7.87 12.50
N THR A 131 1.01 6.97 12.45
CA THR A 131 -0.39 7.33 12.16
C THR A 131 -1.29 6.81 13.25
N VAL A 132 -2.02 7.73 13.90
CA VAL A 132 -3.05 7.37 14.87
C VAL A 132 -4.17 6.63 14.13
N LEU A 133 -4.45 5.41 14.58
CA LEU A 133 -5.56 4.61 14.07
C LEU A 133 -6.89 5.15 14.59
N LYS A 134 -7.93 5.00 13.79
CA LYS A 134 -9.28 5.36 14.19
C LYS A 134 -9.79 4.40 15.26
N ASP A 135 -10.82 4.82 15.97
CA ASP A 135 -11.57 4.00 16.93
C ASP A 135 -10.77 3.62 18.19
N GLU A 136 -9.80 4.47 18.57
CA GLU A 136 -9.08 4.39 19.86
C GLU A 136 -8.63 2.95 20.19
N GLU A 137 -9.25 2.31 21.21
CA GLU A 137 -8.90 0.96 21.66
C GLU A 137 -9.10 -0.13 20.58
N GLN A 138 -10.10 0.01 19.70
CA GLN A 138 -10.37 -0.93 18.62
C GLN A 138 -9.49 -0.70 17.37
N GLY A 139 -8.60 0.29 17.40
CA GLY A 139 -7.85 0.72 16.22
C GLY A 139 -7.06 -0.39 15.53
N VAL A 140 -6.32 -1.21 16.29
CA VAL A 140 -5.55 -2.34 15.70
C VAL A 140 -6.47 -3.46 15.24
N GLU A 141 -7.51 -3.82 16.00
CA GLU A 141 -8.50 -4.81 15.56
C GLU A 141 -9.13 -4.42 14.22
N ASN A 142 -9.65 -3.18 14.12
CA ASN A 142 -10.30 -2.68 12.91
C ASN A 142 -9.31 -2.63 11.74
N TRP A 143 -8.06 -2.26 12.01
CA TRP A 143 -6.99 -2.26 11.02
C TRP A 143 -6.70 -3.69 10.49
N ILE A 144 -6.57 -4.68 11.39
CA ILE A 144 -6.36 -6.07 11.03
C ILE A 144 -7.54 -6.60 10.20
N ARG A 145 -8.77 -6.36 10.64
CA ARG A 145 -9.98 -6.80 9.93
C ARG A 145 -10.09 -6.18 8.54
N GLN A 146 -9.61 -4.96 8.35
CA GLN A 146 -9.61 -4.30 7.05
C GLN A 146 -8.52 -4.84 6.12
N PHE A 147 -7.29 -4.94 6.61
CA PHE A 147 -6.13 -5.21 5.75
C PHE A 147 -5.78 -6.69 5.65
N TYR A 148 -6.21 -7.52 6.60
CA TYR A 148 -6.03 -8.97 6.59
C TYR A 148 -7.37 -9.73 6.47
N ALA A 149 -8.38 -9.12 5.84
CA ALA A 149 -9.71 -9.72 5.70
C ALA A 149 -9.67 -11.08 4.98
N SER A 150 -8.83 -11.22 3.95
CA SER A 150 -8.66 -12.49 3.21
C SER A 150 -8.08 -13.60 4.08
N GLU A 151 -7.08 -13.27 4.89
CA GLU A 151 -6.42 -14.22 5.79
C GLU A 151 -7.34 -14.65 6.93
N LEU A 152 -8.17 -13.73 7.39
CA LEU A 152 -9.15 -14.00 8.44
C LEU A 152 -10.34 -14.84 7.94
N SER A 153 -10.69 -14.75 6.65
CA SER A 153 -11.88 -15.41 6.10
C SER A 153 -11.86 -16.94 6.25
N ASP A 154 -10.68 -17.54 6.26
CA ASP A 154 -10.49 -18.98 6.40
C ASP A 154 -10.48 -19.46 7.87
N MET A 155 -10.63 -18.54 8.83
CA MET A 155 -10.58 -18.81 10.25
C MET A 155 -11.97 -18.75 10.90
N SER A 156 -12.20 -19.60 11.90
CA SER A 156 -13.40 -19.47 12.73
C SER A 156 -13.41 -18.15 13.50
N SER A 157 -14.59 -17.67 13.87
CA SER A 157 -14.71 -16.41 14.65
C SER A 157 -13.93 -16.45 15.97
N ASP A 158 -13.83 -17.64 16.61
CA ASP A 158 -13.04 -17.80 17.83
C ASP A 158 -11.55 -17.68 17.56
N THR A 159 -11.08 -18.26 16.47
CA THR A 159 -9.68 -18.18 16.05
C THR A 159 -9.30 -16.74 15.68
N GLN A 160 -10.18 -16.04 14.95
CA GLN A 160 -9.98 -14.64 14.61
C GLN A 160 -9.82 -13.76 15.87
N ARG A 161 -10.70 -13.94 16.87
CA ARG A 161 -10.61 -13.20 18.15
C ARG A 161 -9.29 -13.47 18.88
N LYS A 162 -8.87 -14.74 18.95
CA LYS A 162 -7.60 -15.12 19.59
C LYS A 162 -6.41 -14.50 18.88
N LEU A 163 -6.39 -14.57 17.54
CA LEU A 163 -5.32 -13.99 16.73
C LEU A 163 -5.21 -12.47 16.92
N ILE A 164 -6.34 -11.76 16.86
CA ILE A 164 -6.37 -10.31 17.03
C ILE A 164 -5.89 -9.92 18.43
N HIS A 165 -6.38 -10.59 19.45
CA HIS A 165 -5.95 -10.34 20.83
C HIS A 165 -4.45 -10.57 21.03
N GLU A 166 -3.89 -11.65 20.47
CA GLU A 166 -2.45 -11.91 20.51
C GLU A 166 -1.65 -10.80 19.79
N VAL A 167 -2.13 -10.30 18.64
CA VAL A 167 -1.49 -9.18 17.94
C VAL A 167 -1.54 -7.91 18.78
N GLU A 168 -2.67 -7.59 19.43
CA GLU A 168 -2.81 -6.45 20.31
C GLU A 168 -1.82 -6.54 21.49
N ASP A 169 -1.74 -7.69 22.15
CA ASP A 169 -0.82 -7.91 23.27
C ASP A 169 0.64 -7.73 22.82
N LEU A 170 1.03 -8.31 21.70
CA LEU A 170 2.39 -8.23 21.15
C LEU A 170 2.80 -6.83 20.70
N THR A 171 1.85 -5.98 20.37
CA THR A 171 2.12 -4.64 19.83
C THR A 171 1.86 -3.50 20.81
N ARG A 172 1.16 -3.77 21.92
CA ARG A 172 0.70 -2.74 22.86
C ARG A 172 1.81 -1.86 23.41
N ASP A 173 2.90 -2.44 23.85
CA ASP A 173 4.03 -1.69 24.43
C ASP A 173 4.69 -0.73 23.42
N LYS A 174 4.58 -1.00 22.12
CA LYS A 174 5.23 -0.21 21.07
C LYS A 174 4.29 0.77 20.40
N LEU A 175 3.03 0.38 20.22
CA LEU A 175 2.08 1.12 19.39
C LEU A 175 0.94 1.79 20.15
N TRP A 176 0.73 1.46 21.44
CA TRP A 176 -0.29 2.11 22.26
C TRP A 176 0.28 3.33 22.99
N ASN A 177 -0.25 4.51 22.75
CA ASN A 177 0.23 5.76 23.36
C ASN A 177 -0.49 6.16 24.66
N GLY A 178 -1.32 5.28 25.24
CA GLY A 178 -2.15 5.55 26.42
C GLY A 178 -3.57 6.01 26.09
N LYS A 179 -3.87 6.33 24.80
CA LYS A 179 -5.17 6.81 24.36
C LYS A 179 -5.64 6.12 23.07
N ALA A 180 -4.73 5.92 22.13
CA ALA A 180 -5.01 5.32 20.83
C ALA A 180 -3.80 4.54 20.32
N TRP A 181 -4.05 3.65 19.38
CA TRP A 181 -3.01 2.93 18.65
C TRP A 181 -2.36 3.86 17.62
N VAL A 182 -1.03 3.78 17.51
CA VAL A 182 -0.24 4.53 16.53
C VAL A 182 0.53 3.54 15.66
N ALA A 183 0.04 3.32 14.45
CA ALA A 183 0.70 2.42 13.52
C ALA A 183 2.04 2.99 13.05
N ASP A 184 3.05 2.13 12.97
CA ASP A 184 4.43 2.43 12.56
C ASP A 184 4.55 2.51 11.03
N TYR A 185 3.77 3.39 10.41
CA TYR A 185 3.86 3.61 8.98
C TYR A 185 5.20 4.23 8.61
N ARG A 186 5.79 3.68 7.55
CA ARG A 186 6.97 4.21 6.88
C ARG A 186 6.68 4.36 5.40
N ARG A 187 7.04 5.48 4.81
CA ARG A 187 6.70 5.81 3.42
C ARG A 187 7.96 5.98 2.58
N LEU A 188 7.87 5.53 1.35
CA LEU A 188 8.76 5.88 0.26
C LEU A 188 8.02 6.86 -0.64
N ARG A 189 8.66 7.99 -0.92
CA ARG A 189 8.18 8.98 -1.88
C ARG A 189 9.20 9.11 -3.00
N ALA A 190 8.73 9.08 -4.24
CA ALA A 190 9.56 9.29 -5.41
C ALA A 190 8.89 10.26 -6.40
N ILE A 191 9.73 11.10 -7.02
CA ILE A 191 9.42 11.93 -8.17
C ILE A 191 10.49 11.64 -9.22
N ALA A 192 10.06 11.20 -10.40
CA ALA A 192 10.94 10.87 -11.51
C ALA A 192 10.30 11.28 -12.84
N HIS A 193 11.09 11.44 -13.90
CA HIS A 193 10.60 11.77 -15.25
C HIS A 193 11.26 10.88 -16.30
N ILE A 194 10.66 10.79 -17.49
CA ILE A 194 11.21 10.08 -18.66
C ILE A 194 11.76 11.03 -19.72
#